data_788f923851b66d5106bfcaf506f45cf0
#
_entry.id   788f923851b66d5106bfcaf506f45cf0
#
_cell.length_a   1.000
_cell.length_b   1.000
_cell.length_c   1.000
_cell.angle_alpha   90.00
_cell.angle_beta   90.00
_cell.angle_gamma   90.00
#
_symmetry.space_group_name_H-M   'P 1'
#
loop_
_entity.id
_entity.type
_entity.pdbx_description
1 polymer ?
#
loop_
_entity_poly.entity_id
_entity_poly.type
_entity_poly.pdbx_seq_one_letter_code
_entity_poly.pdbx_strand_id
1 'polypeptide(L)'
;LEASPRHADVARANFQRAGVADRIDLRVGAALDSLPVLAGEGGAPFDFVFIDADKTNNPAYFSWALRLTRSGSVIVVDNVVRSGAVADPRSRDPDVLGVRKFFDILAAEPRVSATALQTVGMKGWDGLAIALVN
;
A
#
# COMPACT_ATOMS: atom_id res chain seq x y z
N LEU A 1 -7.00 -3.01 -6.26
CA LEU A 1 -7.57 -4.12 -5.47
C LEU A 1 -8.46 -3.54 -4.38
N GLU A 2 -9.64 -4.10 -4.13
CA GLU A 2 -10.60 -3.64 -3.11
C GLU A 2 -11.28 -4.85 -2.47
N ALA A 3 -11.20 -4.97 -1.15
CA ALA A 3 -11.75 -6.12 -0.44
C ALA A 3 -13.29 -6.06 -0.29
N SER A 4 -13.87 -4.85 -0.21
CA SER A 4 -15.30 -4.65 -0.01
C SER A 4 -16.06 -4.56 -1.33
N PRO A 5 -17.00 -5.47 -1.64
CA PRO A 5 -17.84 -5.35 -2.83
C PRO A 5 -18.60 -4.02 -2.90
N ARG A 6 -19.09 -3.52 -1.74
CA ARG A 6 -19.79 -2.24 -1.66
C ARG A 6 -18.91 -1.06 -2.05
N HIS A 7 -17.65 -1.03 -1.62
CA HIS A 7 -16.69 0.01 -2.02
C HIS A 7 -16.33 -0.13 -3.50
N ALA A 8 -16.18 -1.34 -3.98
CA ALA A 8 -15.93 -1.61 -5.39
C ALA A 8 -17.06 -1.11 -6.29
N ASP A 9 -18.32 -1.24 -5.88
CA ASP A 9 -19.47 -0.73 -6.66
C ASP A 9 -19.45 0.81 -6.74
N VAL A 10 -19.12 1.49 -5.63
CA VAL A 10 -18.92 2.94 -5.62
C VAL A 10 -17.75 3.34 -6.51
N ALA A 11 -16.65 2.61 -6.46
CA ALA A 11 -15.49 2.86 -7.31
C ALA A 11 -15.84 2.73 -8.80
N ARG A 12 -16.55 1.66 -9.21
CA ARG A 12 -17.01 1.47 -10.59
C ARG A 12 -17.85 2.65 -11.08
N ALA A 13 -18.83 3.08 -10.27
CA ALA A 13 -19.67 4.21 -10.61
C ALA A 13 -18.84 5.51 -10.77
N ASN A 14 -17.82 5.70 -9.94
CA ASN A 14 -16.93 6.86 -10.02
C ASN A 14 -16.04 6.79 -11.26
N PHE A 15 -15.50 5.62 -11.63
CA PHE A 15 -14.68 5.42 -12.83
C PHE A 15 -15.49 5.69 -14.10
N GLN A 16 -16.75 5.24 -14.17
CA GLN A 16 -17.65 5.53 -15.26
C GLN A 16 -17.93 7.03 -15.39
N ARG A 17 -18.26 7.70 -14.26
CA ARG A 17 -18.51 9.14 -14.24
C ARG A 17 -17.29 9.96 -14.65
N ALA A 18 -16.09 9.50 -14.31
CA ALA A 18 -14.83 10.13 -14.71
C ALA A 18 -14.40 9.81 -16.15
N GLY A 19 -15.07 8.88 -16.84
CA GLY A 19 -14.73 8.48 -18.20
C GLY A 19 -13.40 7.70 -18.31
N VAL A 20 -13.00 6.99 -17.24
CA VAL A 20 -11.71 6.25 -17.18
C VAL A 20 -11.89 4.74 -16.92
N ALA A 21 -13.13 4.25 -16.95
CA ALA A 21 -13.44 2.86 -16.60
C ALA A 21 -12.73 1.84 -17.51
N ASP A 22 -12.48 2.17 -18.76
CA ASP A 22 -11.76 1.37 -19.75
C ASP A 22 -10.25 1.22 -19.48
N ARG A 23 -9.71 2.04 -18.57
CA ARG A 23 -8.30 2.06 -18.19
C ARG A 23 -8.02 1.42 -16.83
N ILE A 24 -9.06 0.91 -16.15
CA ILE A 24 -8.97 0.43 -14.77
C ILE A 24 -9.43 -1.02 -14.70
N ASP A 25 -8.54 -1.88 -14.22
CA ASP A 25 -8.87 -3.25 -13.82
C ASP A 25 -9.15 -3.27 -12.31
N LEU A 26 -10.43 -3.32 -11.94
CA LEU A 26 -10.87 -3.37 -10.54
C LEU A 26 -11.10 -4.82 -10.12
N ARG A 27 -10.24 -5.32 -9.25
CA ARG A 27 -10.33 -6.67 -8.68
C ARG A 27 -10.92 -6.61 -7.27
N VAL A 28 -11.97 -7.37 -7.04
CA VAL A 28 -12.71 -7.41 -5.77
C VAL A 28 -12.33 -8.69 -5.02
N GLY A 29 -11.85 -8.52 -3.80
CA GLY A 29 -11.41 -9.60 -2.91
C GLY A 29 -10.22 -9.19 -2.05
N ALA A 30 -9.81 -10.06 -1.16
CA ALA A 30 -8.62 -9.81 -0.34
C ALA A 30 -7.38 -9.65 -1.26
N ALA A 31 -6.60 -8.60 -1.01
CA ALA A 31 -5.45 -8.31 -1.86
C ALA A 31 -4.41 -9.44 -1.82
N LEU A 32 -4.23 -10.12 -0.69
CA LEU A 32 -3.30 -11.24 -0.56
C LEU A 32 -3.71 -12.47 -1.38
N ASP A 33 -4.98 -12.60 -1.76
CA ASP A 33 -5.46 -13.63 -2.68
C ASP A 33 -5.29 -13.18 -4.13
N SER A 34 -5.48 -11.89 -4.41
CA SER A 34 -5.42 -11.32 -5.75
C SER A 34 -3.98 -11.10 -6.25
N LEU A 35 -3.05 -10.75 -5.37
CA LEU A 35 -1.66 -10.43 -5.74
C LEU A 35 -0.90 -11.61 -6.38
N PRO A 36 -1.01 -12.87 -5.86
CA PRO A 36 -0.41 -14.03 -6.53
C PRO A 36 -0.96 -14.26 -7.93
N VAL A 37 -2.27 -14.07 -8.13
CA VAL A 37 -2.92 -14.20 -9.44
C VAL A 37 -2.39 -13.15 -10.40
N LEU A 38 -2.36 -11.88 -9.95
CA LEU A 38 -1.83 -10.76 -10.72
C LEU A 38 -0.37 -11.01 -11.16
N ALA A 39 0.45 -11.56 -10.27
CA ALA A 39 1.84 -11.91 -10.60
C ALA A 39 1.95 -13.00 -11.67
N GLY A 40 0.99 -13.94 -11.70
CA GLY A 40 0.95 -15.03 -12.68
C GLY A 40 0.48 -14.61 -14.09
N GLU A 41 -0.23 -13.47 -14.20
CA GLU A 41 -0.80 -13.00 -15.47
C GLU A 41 0.20 -12.27 -16.39
N GLY A 42 1.42 -11.98 -15.91
CA GLY A 42 2.46 -11.35 -16.72
C GLY A 42 2.27 -9.85 -16.98
N GLY A 43 1.32 -9.20 -16.32
CA GLY A 43 1.10 -7.75 -16.42
C GLY A 43 2.11 -6.87 -15.66
N ALA A 44 2.98 -7.47 -14.86
CA ALA A 44 4.10 -6.79 -14.21
C ALA A 44 5.25 -6.55 -15.22
N PRO A 45 6.19 -5.62 -14.92
CA PRO A 45 6.31 -4.81 -13.72
C PRO A 45 5.45 -3.53 -13.76
N PHE A 46 5.00 -3.08 -12.57
CA PHE A 46 4.32 -1.80 -12.38
C PHE A 46 5.31 -0.68 -12.07
N ASP A 47 5.06 0.51 -12.58
CA ASP A 47 5.89 1.70 -12.32
C ASP A 47 5.59 2.36 -10.97
N PHE A 48 4.35 2.19 -10.49
CA PHE A 48 3.88 2.79 -9.25
C PHE A 48 2.96 1.84 -8.49
N VAL A 49 3.17 1.72 -7.18
CA VAL A 49 2.30 0.97 -6.28
C VAL A 49 1.89 1.86 -5.11
N PHE A 50 0.59 1.95 -4.84
CA PHE A 50 0.04 2.65 -3.69
C PHE A 50 -0.66 1.66 -2.76
N ILE A 51 -0.24 1.61 -1.50
CA ILE A 51 -0.76 0.69 -0.48
C ILE A 51 -1.50 1.51 0.57
N ASP A 52 -2.83 1.44 0.54
CA ASP A 52 -3.72 2.02 1.53
C ASP A 52 -4.82 1.01 1.91
N ALA A 53 -4.38 -0.11 2.46
CA ALA A 53 -5.22 -1.21 2.92
C ALA A 53 -5.10 -1.38 4.45
N ASP A 54 -5.49 -2.54 4.98
CA ASP A 54 -5.32 -2.88 6.39
C ASP A 54 -3.83 -2.91 6.78
N LYS A 55 -3.48 -2.22 7.85
CA LYS A 55 -2.08 -1.97 8.19
C LYS A 55 -1.37 -3.20 8.75
N THR A 56 -2.10 -4.12 9.33
CA THR A 56 -1.59 -5.42 9.80
C THR A 56 -0.86 -6.19 8.69
N ASN A 57 -1.34 -6.09 7.45
CA ASN A 57 -0.78 -6.77 6.29
C ASN A 57 0.22 -5.95 5.46
N ASN A 58 0.56 -4.72 5.86
CA ASN A 58 1.57 -3.90 5.17
C ASN A 58 2.88 -4.63 4.85
N PRO A 59 3.45 -5.47 5.76
CA PRO A 59 4.64 -6.26 5.46
C PRO A 59 4.48 -7.17 4.23
N ALA A 60 3.34 -7.85 4.14
CA ALA A 60 3.05 -8.76 3.03
C ALA A 60 2.77 -7.98 1.74
N TYR A 61 2.03 -6.88 1.81
CA TYR A 61 1.76 -6.01 0.65
C TYR A 61 3.04 -5.42 0.09
N PHE A 62 3.95 -4.93 0.94
CA PHE A 62 5.25 -4.42 0.51
C PHE A 62 6.11 -5.50 -0.17
N SER A 63 6.13 -6.71 0.40
CA SER A 63 6.85 -7.83 -0.20
C SER A 63 6.30 -8.19 -1.59
N TRP A 64 4.99 -8.13 -1.80
CA TRP A 64 4.37 -8.32 -3.10
C TRP A 64 4.66 -7.15 -4.05
N ALA A 65 4.60 -5.91 -3.56
CA ALA A 65 4.94 -4.73 -4.37
C ALA A 65 6.36 -4.84 -4.94
N LEU A 66 7.34 -5.26 -4.12
CA LEU A 66 8.73 -5.50 -4.59
C LEU A 66 8.86 -6.58 -5.67
N ARG A 67 7.98 -7.58 -5.65
CA ARG A 67 7.98 -8.64 -6.68
C ARG A 67 7.33 -8.20 -7.99
N LEU A 68 6.44 -7.22 -7.91
CA LEU A 68 5.63 -6.72 -9.02
C LEU A 68 6.17 -5.41 -9.61
N THR A 69 7.30 -4.92 -9.12
CA THR A 69 7.95 -3.68 -9.56
C THR A 69 9.33 -3.95 -10.15
N ARG A 70 9.96 -2.92 -10.67
CA ARG A 70 11.31 -2.93 -11.26
C ARG A 70 12.13 -1.74 -10.78
N SER A 71 13.41 -1.71 -11.10
CA SER A 71 14.26 -0.52 -10.89
C SER A 71 13.60 0.73 -11.50
N GLY A 72 13.56 1.81 -10.74
CA GLY A 72 12.87 3.06 -11.06
C GLY A 72 11.40 3.12 -10.62
N SER A 73 10.81 2.03 -10.18
CA SER A 73 9.43 2.03 -9.65
C SER A 73 9.35 2.70 -8.29
N VAL A 74 8.18 3.28 -7.98
CA VAL A 74 7.91 3.92 -6.70
C VAL A 74 6.80 3.16 -5.95
N ILE A 75 7.04 2.85 -4.69
CA ILE A 75 6.07 2.24 -3.78
C ILE A 75 5.73 3.26 -2.69
N VAL A 76 4.44 3.56 -2.51
CA VAL A 76 3.95 4.43 -1.45
C VAL A 76 3.06 3.64 -0.50
N VAL A 77 3.28 3.80 0.80
CA VAL A 77 2.47 3.16 1.85
C VAL A 77 1.89 4.24 2.73
N ASP A 78 0.56 4.33 2.82
CA ASP A 78 -0.13 5.38 3.56
C ASP A 78 -0.41 5.02 5.02
N ASN A 79 -0.63 6.05 5.84
CA ASN A 79 -0.94 6.01 7.28
C ASN A 79 0.12 5.29 8.13
N VAL A 80 1.38 5.61 7.90
CA VAL A 80 2.51 4.98 8.60
C VAL A 80 2.92 5.67 9.89
N VAL A 81 2.32 6.81 10.27
CA VAL A 81 2.60 7.54 11.51
C VAL A 81 1.58 7.24 12.61
N ARG A 82 0.30 6.99 12.23
CA ARG A 82 -0.78 6.57 13.15
C ARG A 82 -0.93 7.53 14.35
N SER A 83 -1.00 8.84 14.06
CA SER A 83 -1.06 9.90 15.08
C SER A 83 0.05 9.78 16.14
N GLY A 84 1.25 9.34 15.72
CA GLY A 84 2.42 9.15 16.60
C GLY A 84 2.47 7.81 17.31
N ALA A 85 1.42 6.99 17.27
CA ALA A 85 1.37 5.71 17.99
C ALA A 85 2.48 4.73 17.54
N VAL A 86 2.99 4.90 16.32
CA VAL A 86 4.12 4.10 15.81
C VAL A 86 5.39 4.28 16.67
N ALA A 87 5.55 5.43 17.31
CA ALA A 87 6.70 5.73 18.18
C ALA A 87 6.47 5.31 19.66
N ASP A 88 5.25 4.98 20.09
CA ASP A 88 4.98 4.54 21.46
C ASP A 88 5.29 3.04 21.64
N PRO A 89 6.40 2.64 22.31
CA PRO A 89 6.79 1.24 22.45
C PRO A 89 5.77 0.38 23.20
N ARG A 90 4.84 1.00 23.91
CA ARG A 90 3.80 0.31 24.68
C ARG A 90 2.57 -0.02 23.84
N SER A 91 2.42 0.57 22.66
CA SER A 91 1.27 0.29 21.79
C SER A 91 1.17 -1.21 21.46
N ARG A 92 -0.02 -1.75 21.61
CA ARG A 92 -0.38 -3.13 21.25
C ARG A 92 -1.42 -3.17 20.13
N ASP A 93 -1.73 -2.04 19.53
CA ASP A 93 -2.62 -1.93 18.38
C ASP A 93 -2.05 -2.77 17.21
N PRO A 94 -2.80 -3.73 16.65
CA PRO A 94 -2.33 -4.57 15.56
C PRO A 94 -1.88 -3.78 14.33
N ASP A 95 -2.56 -2.68 14.02
CA ASP A 95 -2.20 -1.81 12.89
C ASP A 95 -0.86 -1.12 13.12
N VAL A 96 -0.62 -0.62 14.36
CA VAL A 96 0.67 -0.02 14.74
C VAL A 96 1.79 -1.05 14.66
N LEU A 97 1.53 -2.28 15.13
CA LEU A 97 2.51 -3.37 15.07
C LEU A 97 2.80 -3.77 13.62
N GLY A 98 1.79 -3.80 12.76
CA GLY A 98 1.94 -4.06 11.33
C GLY A 98 2.81 -2.98 10.64
N VAL A 99 2.57 -1.70 10.96
CA VAL A 99 3.39 -0.60 10.42
C VAL A 99 4.84 -0.69 10.91
N ARG A 100 5.09 -0.99 12.17
CA ARG A 100 6.46 -1.17 12.69
C ARG A 100 7.18 -2.29 11.96
N LYS A 101 6.53 -3.46 11.83
CA LYS A 101 7.09 -4.60 11.11
C LYS A 101 7.38 -4.26 9.65
N PHE A 102 6.51 -3.45 9.02
CA PHE A 102 6.77 -2.93 7.67
C PHE A 102 8.05 -2.07 7.65
N PHE A 103 8.24 -1.14 8.61
CA PHE A 103 9.46 -0.33 8.68
C PHE A 103 10.71 -1.17 8.91
N ASP A 104 10.65 -2.23 9.73
CA ASP A 104 11.78 -3.14 9.94
C ASP A 104 12.19 -3.83 8.62
N ILE A 105 11.22 -4.28 7.83
CA ILE A 105 11.46 -4.88 6.52
C ILE A 105 11.99 -3.84 5.54
N LEU A 106 11.39 -2.65 5.50
CA LEU A 106 11.80 -1.56 4.63
C LEU A 106 13.25 -1.14 4.87
N ALA A 107 13.64 -1.01 6.15
CA ALA A 107 15.00 -0.63 6.55
C ALA A 107 16.05 -1.69 6.21
N ALA A 108 15.65 -2.96 6.18
CA ALA A 108 16.52 -4.08 5.86
C ALA A 108 16.58 -4.41 4.36
N GLU A 109 15.76 -3.79 3.52
CA GLU A 109 15.62 -4.12 2.09
C GLU A 109 16.64 -3.34 1.23
N PRO A 110 17.71 -3.98 0.72
CA PRO A 110 18.77 -3.28 -0.01
C PRO A 110 18.33 -2.81 -1.41
N ARG A 111 17.23 -3.32 -1.93
CA ARG A 111 16.72 -2.96 -3.27
C ARG A 111 15.96 -1.64 -3.30
N VAL A 112 15.78 -0.96 -2.17
CA VAL A 112 15.05 0.30 -2.12
C VAL A 112 15.82 1.40 -1.41
N SER A 113 15.59 2.63 -1.87
CA SER A 113 15.91 3.86 -1.15
C SER A 113 14.59 4.45 -0.64
N ALA A 114 14.46 4.64 0.68
CA ALA A 114 13.16 4.99 1.25
C ALA A 114 13.24 6.12 2.28
N THR A 115 12.13 6.81 2.45
CA THR A 115 11.90 7.81 3.49
C THR A 115 10.45 7.75 3.96
N ALA A 116 10.15 8.38 5.09
CA ALA A 116 8.80 8.62 5.56
C ALA A 116 8.58 10.11 5.80
N LEU A 117 7.39 10.59 5.42
CA LEU A 117 6.97 11.98 5.58
C LEU A 117 5.75 12.02 6.49
N GLN A 118 5.78 12.90 7.49
CA GLN A 118 4.60 13.19 8.29
C GLN A 118 3.75 14.25 7.58
N THR A 119 2.44 14.06 7.62
CA THR A 119 1.44 14.98 7.08
C THR A 119 0.48 15.44 8.16
N VAL A 120 0.00 16.67 8.05
CA VAL A 120 -1.00 17.26 8.95
C VAL A 120 -2.19 17.74 8.12
N GLY A 121 -3.39 17.35 8.52
CA GLY A 121 -4.62 17.71 7.83
C GLY A 121 -5.80 17.86 8.80
N MET A 122 -6.99 18.08 8.25
CA MET A 122 -8.23 18.27 9.04
C MET A 122 -8.57 17.09 9.94
N LYS A 123 -8.14 15.87 9.58
CA LYS A 123 -8.37 14.64 10.36
C LYS A 123 -7.29 14.39 11.43
N GLY A 124 -6.38 15.34 11.64
CA GLY A 124 -5.22 15.18 12.50
C GLY A 124 -3.94 15.00 11.70
N TRP A 125 -3.02 14.21 12.22
CA TRP A 125 -1.72 13.98 11.61
C TRP A 125 -1.46 12.48 11.41
N ASP A 126 -0.86 12.17 10.30
CA ASP A 126 -0.43 10.83 9.91
C ASP A 126 0.83 10.97 9.04
N GLY A 127 1.04 10.11 8.10
CA GLY A 127 2.16 10.20 7.18
C GLY A 127 2.17 9.05 6.20
N LEU A 128 3.10 9.14 5.27
CA LEU A 128 3.31 8.11 4.26
C LEU A 128 4.79 7.75 4.13
N ALA A 129 5.07 6.51 3.79
CA ALA A 129 6.40 6.07 3.38
C ALA A 129 6.48 6.04 1.85
N ILE A 130 7.62 6.46 1.31
CA ILE A 130 7.94 6.41 -0.12
C ILE A 130 9.20 5.59 -0.28
N ALA A 131 9.17 4.57 -1.13
CA ALA A 131 10.31 3.75 -1.47
C ALA A 131 10.53 3.78 -3.00
N LEU A 132 11.74 4.15 -3.41
CA LEU A 132 12.22 4.01 -4.79
C LEU A 132 12.93 2.66 -4.91
N VAL A 133 12.53 1.86 -5.89
CA VAL A 133 13.20 0.59 -6.21
C VAL A 133 14.46 0.91 -7.01
N ASN A 134 15.64 0.47 -6.50
CA ASN A 134 16.97 0.73 -7.09
C ASN A 134 17.26 -0.16 -8.29
#